data_4122bae46550b84f593b021a1898de2f
#
_entry.id   4122bae46550b84f593b021a1898de2f
#
_cell.length_a   1.000
_cell.length_b   1.000
_cell.length_c   1.000
_cell.angle_alpha   90.00
_cell.angle_beta   90.00
_cell.angle_gamma   90.00
#
_symmetry.space_group_name_H-M   'P 1'
#
loop_
_entity.id
_entity.type
_entity.pdbx_description
1 polymer ?
#
loop_
_entity_poly.entity_id
_entity_poly.type
_entity_poly.pdbx_seq_one_letter_code
_entity_poly.pdbx_strand_id
1 'polypeptide(L)'
;LGALALVVDDGPLFELFARPSDRQEGRLRGLAAFSFATAGLAMLVMLVDLPVRVFAATVVLLAYGNLAEQVARQRTRSAIVATAAFAVGGFLAATAAQVIVPAVEGVGATESPEIVFLAASGALLAALLRSVLFERDDPLVLFSVALLLWLFTSLTVDVTPSEIAIAITITVGFGYLSWALDTASVTGMLTGVLLALLTIVLGGYPWFAVLISFFALGGLSTKFRYEQK
;
A
#
# COMPACT_ATOMS: atom_id res chain seq x y z
N LEU A 1 -9.64 12.52 18.71
CA LEU A 1 -8.73 13.15 17.74
C LEU A 1 -9.51 13.73 16.55
N GLY A 2 -10.36 12.96 15.85
CA GLY A 2 -11.07 13.43 14.66
C GLY A 2 -11.93 14.66 14.90
N ALA A 3 -12.70 14.71 15.99
CA ALA A 3 -13.50 15.87 16.33
C ALA A 3 -12.64 17.10 16.70
N LEU A 4 -11.51 16.90 17.37
CA LEU A 4 -10.56 17.97 17.66
C LEU A 4 -9.91 18.52 16.39
N ALA A 5 -9.59 17.65 15.42
CA ALA A 5 -9.01 18.06 14.15
C ALA A 5 -9.93 18.96 13.31
N LEU A 6 -11.25 18.89 13.50
CA LEU A 6 -12.22 19.77 12.84
C LEU A 6 -12.35 21.16 13.47
N VAL A 7 -11.87 21.32 14.72
CA VAL A 7 -11.94 22.57 15.49
C VAL A 7 -10.63 23.35 15.45
N VAL A 8 -9.51 22.65 15.17
CA VAL A 8 -8.18 23.27 15.09
C VAL A 8 -8.03 23.93 13.71
N ASP A 9 -7.99 25.25 13.68
CA ASP A 9 -7.89 26.10 12.50
C ASP A 9 -6.57 26.87 12.42
N ASP A 10 -5.81 26.97 13.53
CA ASP A 10 -4.50 27.59 13.59
C ASP A 10 -3.57 26.96 14.64
N GLY A 11 -2.35 27.49 14.77
CA GLY A 11 -1.37 27.11 15.79
C GLY A 11 -0.42 25.98 15.37
N PRO A 12 0.53 25.59 16.27
CA PRO A 12 1.61 24.66 15.94
C PRO A 12 1.12 23.27 15.54
N LEU A 13 -0.02 22.81 16.05
CA LEU A 13 -0.62 21.53 15.64
C LEU A 13 -1.19 21.61 14.22
N PHE A 14 -1.82 22.74 13.86
CA PHE A 14 -2.30 22.95 12.50
C PHE A 14 -1.13 22.94 11.51
N GLU A 15 -0.08 23.73 11.76
CA GLU A 15 1.09 23.79 10.90
C GLU A 15 1.79 22.44 10.73
N LEU A 16 1.83 21.60 11.75
CA LEU A 16 2.45 20.28 11.73
C LEU A 16 1.67 19.27 10.88
N PHE A 17 0.34 19.31 10.91
CA PHE A 17 -0.53 18.30 10.29
C PHE A 17 -1.26 18.76 9.04
N ALA A 18 -1.29 20.09 8.78
CA ALA A 18 -2.04 20.65 7.65
C ALA A 18 -1.40 20.27 6.30
N ARG A 19 -2.19 19.62 5.46
CA ARG A 19 -1.90 19.42 4.05
C ARG A 19 -2.14 20.72 3.26
N PRO A 20 -1.66 20.83 2.00
CA PRO A 20 -1.95 22.00 1.17
C PRO A 20 -3.44 22.32 1.04
N SER A 21 -4.30 21.28 0.94
CA SER A 21 -5.75 21.41 0.90
C SER A 21 -6.34 21.88 2.24
N ASP A 22 -5.82 21.40 3.37
CA ASP A 22 -6.25 21.79 4.71
C ASP A 22 -5.93 23.27 5.00
N ARG A 23 -4.81 23.76 4.50
CA ARG A 23 -4.40 25.19 4.61
C ARG A 23 -5.32 26.11 3.83
N GLN A 24 -5.86 25.68 2.69
CA GLN A 24 -6.83 26.47 1.93
C GLN A 24 -8.20 26.54 2.61
N GLU A 25 -8.58 25.46 3.31
CA GLU A 25 -9.89 25.33 3.96
C GLU A 25 -9.87 25.76 5.44
N GLY A 26 -8.68 25.98 6.03
CA GLY A 26 -8.52 26.37 7.44
C GLY A 26 -8.98 25.27 8.42
N ARG A 27 -8.89 23.98 8.04
CA ARG A 27 -9.32 22.84 8.87
C ARG A 27 -8.52 21.60 8.55
N LEU A 28 -8.15 20.81 9.55
CA LEU A 28 -7.43 19.54 9.41
C LEU A 28 -8.34 18.39 8.93
N ARG A 29 -8.94 18.53 7.76
CA ARG A 29 -9.88 17.52 7.22
C ARG A 29 -9.22 16.18 6.96
N GLY A 30 -7.99 16.18 6.47
CA GLY A 30 -7.23 14.95 6.23
C GLY A 30 -7.03 14.16 7.54
N LEU A 31 -6.64 14.83 8.62
CA LEU A 31 -6.47 14.20 9.93
C LEU A 31 -7.81 13.73 10.52
N ALA A 32 -8.88 14.53 10.35
CA ALA A 32 -10.22 14.13 10.78
C ALA A 32 -10.72 12.89 10.04
N ALA A 33 -10.62 12.88 8.71
CA ALA A 33 -11.03 11.76 7.87
C ALA A 33 -10.25 10.48 8.22
N PHE A 34 -8.93 10.56 8.38
CA PHE A 34 -8.10 9.44 8.81
C PHE A 34 -8.49 8.93 10.20
N SER A 35 -8.76 9.84 11.16
CA SER A 35 -9.15 9.46 12.52
C SER A 35 -10.52 8.79 12.58
N PHE A 36 -11.50 9.27 11.81
CA PHE A 36 -12.83 8.65 11.73
C PHE A 36 -12.77 7.30 11.01
N ALA A 37 -11.98 7.20 9.94
CA ALA A 37 -11.77 5.92 9.24
C ALA A 37 -11.09 4.89 10.15
N THR A 38 -10.08 5.30 10.91
CA THR A 38 -9.43 4.43 11.91
C THR A 38 -10.39 3.98 12.99
N ALA A 39 -11.26 4.88 13.50
CA ALA A 39 -12.28 4.51 14.46
C ALA A 39 -13.30 3.53 13.85
N GLY A 40 -13.75 3.76 12.62
CA GLY A 40 -14.64 2.84 11.90
C GLY A 40 -13.99 1.47 11.70
N LEU A 41 -12.71 1.42 11.35
CA LEU A 41 -11.98 0.16 11.23
C LEU A 41 -11.82 -0.55 12.58
N ALA A 42 -11.60 0.20 13.69
CA ALA A 42 -11.58 -0.36 15.03
C ALA A 42 -12.93 -0.97 15.44
N MET A 43 -14.04 -0.40 14.97
CA MET A 43 -15.36 -1.02 15.17
C MET A 43 -15.47 -2.37 14.47
N LEU A 44 -14.85 -2.56 13.29
CA LEU A 44 -14.85 -3.87 12.63
C LEU A 44 -14.06 -4.92 13.41
N VAL A 45 -13.01 -4.53 14.15
CA VAL A 45 -12.34 -5.46 15.08
C VAL A 45 -13.30 -6.00 16.13
N MET A 46 -14.21 -5.15 16.61
CA MET A 46 -15.17 -5.54 17.67
C MET A 46 -16.43 -6.25 17.15
N LEU A 47 -16.88 -5.90 15.93
CA LEU A 47 -18.18 -6.34 15.42
C LEU A 47 -18.10 -7.59 14.53
N VAL A 48 -16.99 -7.77 13.80
CA VAL A 48 -16.84 -8.83 12.80
C VAL A 48 -15.51 -9.59 12.95
N ASP A 49 -14.86 -9.49 14.11
CA ASP A 49 -13.61 -10.18 14.44
C ASP A 49 -12.46 -9.93 13.46
N LEU A 50 -12.37 -8.71 12.91
CA LEU A 50 -11.21 -8.28 12.14
C LEU A 50 -9.95 -8.45 13.01
N PRO A 51 -8.91 -9.19 12.58
CA PRO A 51 -7.71 -9.39 13.39
C PRO A 51 -7.03 -8.07 13.78
N VAL A 52 -6.70 -7.89 15.07
CA VAL A 52 -6.05 -6.69 15.58
C VAL A 52 -4.73 -6.42 14.86
N ARG A 53 -3.99 -7.48 14.47
CA ARG A 53 -2.76 -7.37 13.66
C ARG A 53 -3.00 -6.71 12.30
N VAL A 54 -4.14 -7.00 11.64
CA VAL A 54 -4.53 -6.40 10.35
C VAL A 54 -4.90 -4.93 10.55
N PHE A 55 -5.70 -4.63 11.58
CA PHE A 55 -6.04 -3.26 11.95
C PHE A 55 -4.77 -2.42 12.18
N ALA A 56 -3.89 -2.88 13.07
CA ALA A 56 -2.66 -2.17 13.40
C ALA A 56 -1.76 -2.00 12.18
N ALA A 57 -1.52 -3.08 11.43
CA ALA A 57 -0.70 -3.04 10.22
C ALA A 57 -1.23 -2.02 9.21
N THR A 58 -2.54 -1.98 8.97
CA THR A 58 -3.15 -1.04 8.01
C THR A 58 -3.00 0.41 8.45
N VAL A 59 -3.28 0.70 9.72
CA VAL A 59 -3.20 2.07 10.26
C VAL A 59 -1.76 2.60 10.21
N VAL A 60 -0.79 1.81 10.68
CA VAL A 60 0.61 2.27 10.71
C VAL A 60 1.22 2.29 9.30
N LEU A 61 0.81 1.39 8.40
CA LEU A 61 1.21 1.40 6.99
C LEU A 61 0.90 2.76 6.36
N LEU A 62 -0.34 3.21 6.48
CA LEU A 62 -0.76 4.49 5.89
C LEU A 62 -0.12 5.68 6.61
N ALA A 63 -0.04 5.66 7.93
CA ALA A 63 0.56 6.74 8.70
C ALA A 63 2.04 6.93 8.36
N TYR A 64 2.83 5.88 8.43
CA TYR A 64 4.28 5.95 8.16
C TYR A 64 4.60 6.00 6.67
N GLY A 65 3.78 5.40 5.83
CA GLY A 65 3.88 5.57 4.37
C GLY A 65 3.70 7.04 3.98
N ASN A 66 2.67 7.72 4.50
CA ASN A 66 2.45 9.15 4.30
C ASN A 66 3.62 10.00 4.81
N LEU A 67 4.14 9.67 5.99
CA LEU A 67 5.29 10.36 6.55
C LEU A 67 6.54 10.22 5.67
N ALA A 68 6.84 9.00 5.22
CA ALA A 68 7.97 8.73 4.33
C ALA A 68 7.85 9.45 2.99
N GLU A 69 6.64 9.45 2.40
CA GLU A 69 6.34 10.20 1.18
C GLU A 69 6.56 11.71 1.38
N GLN A 70 6.06 12.28 2.48
CA GLN A 70 6.21 13.70 2.78
C GLN A 70 7.68 14.09 2.93
N VAL A 71 8.48 13.29 3.63
CA VAL A 71 9.93 13.50 3.76
C VAL A 71 10.62 13.42 2.40
N ALA A 72 10.24 12.46 1.56
CA ALA A 72 10.78 12.34 0.20
C ALA A 72 10.44 13.57 -0.66
N ARG A 73 9.19 14.05 -0.61
CA ARG A 73 8.73 15.24 -1.36
C ARG A 73 9.43 16.53 -0.95
N GLN A 74 9.94 16.63 0.28
CA GLN A 74 10.78 17.75 0.71
C GLN A 74 12.15 17.76 0.02
N ARG A 75 12.64 16.58 -0.42
CA ARG A 75 13.98 16.41 -1.00
C ARG A 75 13.98 16.25 -2.52
N THR A 76 12.86 15.81 -3.10
CA THR A 76 12.75 15.54 -4.54
C THR A 76 11.37 15.90 -5.08
N ARG A 77 11.34 16.28 -6.37
CA ARG A 77 10.10 16.48 -7.12
C ARG A 77 9.66 15.22 -7.89
N SER A 78 10.45 14.16 -7.83
CA SER A 78 10.15 12.90 -8.54
C SER A 78 8.98 12.18 -7.89
N ALA A 79 7.91 11.99 -8.65
CA ALA A 79 6.71 11.26 -8.20
C ALA A 79 7.04 9.80 -7.85
N ILE A 80 7.89 9.15 -8.65
CA ILE A 80 8.27 7.74 -8.40
C ILE A 80 9.05 7.58 -7.10
N VAL A 81 9.96 8.53 -6.78
CA VAL A 81 10.72 8.48 -5.52
C VAL A 81 9.79 8.69 -4.33
N ALA A 82 8.83 9.59 -4.43
CA ALA A 82 7.83 9.83 -3.39
C ALA A 82 6.94 8.59 -3.18
N THR A 83 6.46 7.98 -4.26
CA THR A 83 5.65 6.75 -4.21
C THR A 83 6.47 5.55 -3.67
N ALA A 84 7.72 5.41 -4.08
CA ALA A 84 8.60 4.36 -3.54
C ALA A 84 8.87 4.57 -2.05
N ALA A 85 9.09 5.81 -1.60
CA ALA A 85 9.24 6.12 -0.18
C ALA A 85 7.97 5.76 0.62
N PHE A 86 6.77 6.07 0.08
CA PHE A 86 5.51 5.63 0.68
C PHE A 86 5.44 4.11 0.81
N ALA A 87 5.69 3.38 -0.29
CA ALA A 87 5.59 1.93 -0.32
C ALA A 87 6.58 1.27 0.65
N VAL A 88 7.84 1.73 0.67
CA VAL A 88 8.87 1.21 1.58
C VAL A 88 8.57 1.55 3.03
N GLY A 89 8.21 2.80 3.34
CA GLY A 89 7.86 3.22 4.69
C GLY A 89 6.64 2.48 5.22
N GLY A 90 5.61 2.33 4.39
CA GLY A 90 4.41 1.55 4.70
C GLY A 90 4.69 0.07 4.90
N PHE A 91 5.50 -0.53 4.03
CA PHE A 91 5.93 -1.94 4.15
C PHE A 91 6.65 -2.20 5.48
N LEU A 92 7.63 -1.38 5.83
CA LEU A 92 8.40 -1.54 7.07
C LEU A 92 7.49 -1.38 8.31
N ALA A 93 6.61 -0.40 8.30
CA ALA A 93 5.67 -0.17 9.40
C ALA A 93 4.66 -1.32 9.54
N ALA A 94 4.10 -1.82 8.45
CA ALA A 94 3.17 -2.95 8.45
C ALA A 94 3.86 -4.24 8.93
N THR A 95 5.10 -4.48 8.49
CA THR A 95 5.91 -5.62 8.97
C THR A 95 6.14 -5.53 10.46
N ALA A 96 6.55 -4.36 10.97
CA ALA A 96 6.76 -4.15 12.40
C ALA A 96 5.47 -4.40 13.21
N ALA A 97 4.32 -3.88 12.76
CA ALA A 97 3.05 -4.10 13.45
C ALA A 97 2.65 -5.58 13.52
N GLN A 98 2.85 -6.30 12.42
CA GLN A 98 2.52 -7.74 12.36
C GLN A 98 3.44 -8.62 13.20
N VAL A 99 4.62 -8.13 13.57
CA VAL A 99 5.52 -8.81 14.52
C VAL A 99 5.18 -8.41 15.96
N ILE A 100 4.97 -7.13 16.21
CA ILE A 100 4.81 -6.58 17.56
C ILE A 100 3.44 -6.97 18.15
N VAL A 101 2.35 -6.86 17.38
CA VAL A 101 0.99 -7.09 17.91
C VAL A 101 0.82 -8.52 18.46
N PRO A 102 1.12 -9.60 17.72
CA PRO A 102 1.03 -10.95 18.25
C PRO A 102 1.94 -11.18 19.47
N ALA A 103 3.13 -10.58 19.48
CA ALA A 103 4.05 -10.69 20.61
C ALA A 103 3.49 -10.04 21.90
N VAL A 104 2.77 -8.92 21.76
CA VAL A 104 2.11 -8.24 22.90
C VAL A 104 0.86 -9.00 23.36
N GLU A 105 0.10 -9.57 22.42
CA GLU A 105 -1.11 -10.36 22.73
C GLU A 105 -0.77 -11.76 23.29
N GLY A 106 0.48 -12.19 23.25
CA GLY A 106 0.88 -13.54 23.65
C GLY A 106 0.37 -14.63 22.70
N VAL A 107 0.00 -14.25 21.47
CA VAL A 107 -0.43 -15.17 20.43
C VAL A 107 0.81 -15.72 19.70
N GLY A 108 0.72 -16.95 19.18
CA GLY A 108 1.82 -17.57 18.43
C GLY A 108 2.32 -16.67 17.29
N ALA A 109 3.62 -16.71 17.05
CA ALA A 109 4.24 -15.91 15.99
C ALA A 109 3.68 -16.31 14.61
N THR A 110 3.31 -15.31 13.81
CA THR A 110 2.99 -15.51 12.40
C THR A 110 4.26 -15.87 11.63
N GLU A 111 4.16 -16.74 10.65
CA GLU A 111 5.31 -17.10 9.82
C GLU A 111 5.85 -15.90 9.03
N SER A 112 7.17 -15.81 8.93
CA SER A 112 7.83 -14.68 8.29
C SER A 112 7.42 -14.45 6.82
N PRO A 113 7.18 -15.48 5.98
CA PRO A 113 6.70 -15.28 4.62
C PRO A 113 5.31 -14.64 4.56
N GLU A 114 4.38 -15.05 5.43
CA GLU A 114 3.05 -14.45 5.51
C GLU A 114 3.12 -12.96 5.88
N ILE A 115 3.92 -12.61 6.89
CA ILE A 115 4.12 -11.22 7.30
C ILE A 115 4.61 -10.36 6.14
N VAL A 116 5.65 -10.83 5.45
CA VAL A 116 6.25 -10.10 4.32
C VAL A 116 5.26 -9.97 3.16
N PHE A 117 4.51 -11.03 2.85
CA PHE A 117 3.49 -11.02 1.81
C PHE A 117 2.38 -10.02 2.11
N LEU A 118 1.83 -10.05 3.32
CA LEU A 118 0.76 -9.13 3.74
C LEU A 118 1.25 -7.69 3.74
N ALA A 119 2.43 -7.43 4.30
CA ALA A 119 3.00 -6.09 4.33
C ALA A 119 3.29 -5.53 2.93
N ALA A 120 3.87 -6.34 2.04
CA ALA A 120 4.18 -5.95 0.66
C ALA A 120 2.90 -5.70 -0.15
N SER A 121 1.94 -6.63 -0.08
CA SER A 121 0.66 -6.49 -0.78
C SER A 121 -0.14 -5.28 -0.30
N GLY A 122 -0.19 -5.05 1.01
CA GLY A 122 -0.84 -3.88 1.60
C GLY A 122 -0.18 -2.56 1.17
N ALA A 123 1.15 -2.49 1.22
CA ALA A 123 1.90 -1.29 0.83
C ALA A 123 1.75 -0.98 -0.66
N LEU A 124 1.82 -1.99 -1.53
CA LEU A 124 1.61 -1.83 -2.97
C LEU A 124 0.18 -1.42 -3.30
N LEU A 125 -0.83 -2.05 -2.66
CA LEU A 125 -2.23 -1.66 -2.84
C LEU A 125 -2.48 -0.22 -2.39
N ALA A 126 -1.99 0.15 -1.21
CA ALA A 126 -2.13 1.51 -0.70
C ALA A 126 -1.46 2.53 -1.63
N ALA A 127 -0.24 2.26 -2.09
CA ALA A 127 0.47 3.11 -3.06
C ALA A 127 -0.30 3.23 -4.39
N LEU A 128 -0.85 2.11 -4.89
CA LEU A 128 -1.66 2.07 -6.10
C LEU A 128 -2.94 2.90 -5.95
N LEU A 129 -3.72 2.67 -4.89
CA LEU A 129 -4.95 3.43 -4.65
C LEU A 129 -4.69 4.92 -4.52
N ARG A 130 -3.63 5.31 -3.82
CA ARG A 130 -3.21 6.72 -3.70
C ARG A 130 -2.76 7.33 -5.02
N SER A 131 -2.25 6.54 -5.97
CA SER A 131 -1.88 7.03 -7.30
C SER A 131 -3.09 7.30 -8.21
N VAL A 132 -4.26 6.75 -7.86
CA VAL A 132 -5.51 6.85 -8.63
C VAL A 132 -6.54 7.75 -7.94
N LEU A 133 -6.63 7.67 -6.61
CA LEU A 133 -7.61 8.40 -5.82
C LEU A 133 -7.09 9.78 -5.41
N PHE A 134 -8.01 10.68 -5.09
CA PHE A 134 -7.68 12.01 -4.58
C PHE A 134 -7.26 11.96 -3.11
N GLU A 135 -6.57 13.01 -2.63
CA GLU A 135 -6.11 13.12 -1.23
C GLU A 135 -7.25 13.02 -0.19
N ARG A 136 -8.50 13.23 -0.61
CA ARG A 136 -9.71 13.14 0.25
C ARG A 136 -10.18 11.71 0.49
N ASP A 137 -9.69 10.75 -0.28
CA ASP A 137 -10.18 9.36 -0.27
C ASP A 137 -9.38 8.45 0.68
N ASP A 138 -8.59 9.04 1.62
CA ASP A 138 -7.84 8.28 2.64
C ASP A 138 -8.69 7.21 3.38
N PRO A 139 -9.96 7.47 3.75
CA PRO A 139 -10.81 6.44 4.34
C PRO A 139 -11.00 5.23 3.43
N LEU A 140 -11.18 5.47 2.12
CA LEU A 140 -11.38 4.42 1.13
C LEU A 140 -10.12 3.56 0.97
N VAL A 141 -8.95 4.21 0.94
CA VAL A 141 -7.65 3.50 0.93
C VAL A 141 -7.50 2.63 2.18
N LEU A 142 -7.79 3.19 3.37
CA LEU A 142 -7.66 2.49 4.64
C LEU A 142 -8.56 1.25 4.71
N PHE A 143 -9.85 1.39 4.39
CA PHE A 143 -10.78 0.26 4.38
C PHE A 143 -10.41 -0.78 3.32
N SER A 144 -10.05 -0.37 2.10
CA SER A 144 -9.67 -1.29 1.02
C SER A 144 -8.43 -2.11 1.39
N VAL A 145 -7.42 -1.47 1.96
CA VAL A 145 -6.20 -2.17 2.40
C VAL A 145 -6.52 -3.13 3.54
N ALA A 146 -7.29 -2.70 4.55
CA ALA A 146 -7.66 -3.54 5.67
C ALA A 146 -8.45 -4.78 5.25
N LEU A 147 -9.46 -4.60 4.39
CA LEU A 147 -10.29 -5.70 3.90
C LEU A 147 -9.50 -6.68 3.03
N LEU A 148 -8.59 -6.18 2.19
CA LEU A 148 -7.72 -7.04 1.38
C LEU A 148 -6.75 -7.83 2.28
N LEU A 149 -6.10 -7.17 3.23
CA LEU A 149 -5.22 -7.86 4.18
C LEU A 149 -5.99 -8.90 5.00
N TRP A 150 -7.20 -8.57 5.45
CA TRP A 150 -8.05 -9.54 6.15
C TRP A 150 -8.40 -10.74 5.27
N LEU A 151 -8.78 -10.50 4.01
CA LEU A 151 -9.01 -11.58 3.05
C LEU A 151 -7.76 -12.46 2.90
N PHE A 152 -6.58 -11.85 2.80
CA PHE A 152 -5.33 -12.59 2.63
C PHE A 152 -4.92 -13.40 3.86
N THR A 153 -5.33 -13.02 5.08
CA THR A 153 -5.09 -13.85 6.27
C THR A 153 -5.88 -15.17 6.24
N SER A 154 -6.91 -15.28 5.39
CA SER A 154 -7.65 -16.53 5.20
C SER A 154 -7.05 -17.44 4.11
N LEU A 155 -6.04 -16.95 3.37
CA LEU A 155 -5.33 -17.73 2.36
C LEU A 155 -4.09 -18.40 2.97
N THR A 156 -3.80 -19.61 2.55
CA THR A 156 -2.55 -20.27 2.91
C THR A 156 -1.42 -19.76 2.04
N VAL A 157 -0.40 -19.19 2.66
CA VAL A 157 0.84 -18.74 1.98
C VAL A 157 1.88 -19.84 2.16
N ASP A 158 1.95 -20.75 1.20
CA ASP A 158 2.87 -21.90 1.23
C ASP A 158 4.14 -21.57 0.41
N VAL A 159 4.91 -20.60 0.88
CA VAL A 159 6.17 -20.18 0.29
C VAL A 159 7.24 -20.04 1.36
N THR A 160 8.48 -20.35 1.00
CA THR A 160 9.63 -20.15 1.88
C THR A 160 10.06 -18.67 1.94
N PRO A 161 10.81 -18.25 2.98
CA PRO A 161 11.35 -16.88 3.05
C PRO A 161 12.21 -16.49 1.84
N SER A 162 12.92 -17.45 1.25
CA SER A 162 13.73 -17.22 0.04
C SER A 162 12.85 -17.01 -1.19
N GLU A 163 11.79 -17.79 -1.34
CA GLU A 163 10.86 -17.67 -2.48
C GLU A 163 10.13 -16.32 -2.48
N ILE A 164 9.68 -15.85 -1.31
CA ILE A 164 9.02 -14.54 -1.25
C ILE A 164 10.01 -13.40 -1.50
N ALA A 165 11.25 -13.49 -1.03
CA ALA A 165 12.28 -12.50 -1.33
C ALA A 165 12.59 -12.45 -2.83
N ILE A 166 12.67 -13.61 -3.48
CA ILE A 166 12.85 -13.72 -4.93
C ILE A 166 11.63 -13.14 -5.66
N ALA A 167 10.41 -13.48 -5.25
CA ALA A 167 9.18 -12.97 -5.85
C ALA A 167 9.13 -11.44 -5.80
N ILE A 168 9.41 -10.83 -4.64
CA ILE A 168 9.45 -9.37 -4.49
C ILE A 168 10.54 -8.77 -5.39
N THR A 169 11.73 -9.35 -5.40
CA THR A 169 12.84 -8.83 -6.21
C THR A 169 12.50 -8.87 -7.70
N ILE A 170 11.94 -9.97 -8.18
CA ILE A 170 11.54 -10.13 -9.59
C ILE A 170 10.44 -9.12 -9.92
N THR A 171 9.36 -9.06 -9.14
CA THR A 171 8.20 -8.24 -9.46
C THR A 171 8.50 -6.74 -9.40
N VAL A 172 9.24 -6.29 -8.38
CA VAL A 172 9.69 -4.89 -8.27
C VAL A 172 10.70 -4.56 -9.37
N GLY A 173 11.62 -5.47 -9.68
CA GLY A 173 12.59 -5.30 -10.77
C GLY A 173 11.91 -5.15 -12.13
N PHE A 174 10.95 -6.01 -12.47
CA PHE A 174 10.16 -5.90 -13.71
C PHE A 174 9.31 -4.63 -13.74
N GLY A 175 8.67 -4.27 -12.63
CA GLY A 175 7.90 -3.04 -12.53
C GLY A 175 8.76 -1.80 -12.76
N TYR A 176 9.89 -1.72 -12.09
CA TYR A 176 10.85 -0.63 -12.28
C TYR A 176 11.37 -0.55 -13.71
N LEU A 177 11.72 -1.69 -14.31
CA LEU A 177 12.18 -1.76 -15.69
C LEU A 177 11.12 -1.28 -16.67
N SER A 178 9.85 -1.68 -16.50
CA SER A 178 8.74 -1.22 -17.33
C SER A 178 8.55 0.30 -17.25
N TRP A 179 8.72 0.87 -16.07
CA TRP A 179 8.66 2.32 -15.90
C TRP A 179 9.90 3.00 -16.49
N ALA A 180 11.11 2.49 -16.27
CA ALA A 180 12.36 3.07 -16.76
C ALA A 180 12.48 3.04 -18.30
N LEU A 181 11.78 2.10 -18.95
CA LEU A 181 11.67 2.00 -20.41
C LEU A 181 10.47 2.77 -20.99
N ASP A 182 9.81 3.60 -20.19
CA ASP A 182 8.60 4.36 -20.57
C ASP A 182 7.46 3.48 -21.13
N THR A 183 7.42 2.19 -20.76
CA THR A 183 6.36 1.26 -21.18
C THR A 183 5.16 1.26 -20.24
N ALA A 184 5.35 1.75 -19.00
CA ALA A 184 4.29 1.84 -18.00
C ALA A 184 4.36 3.16 -17.23
N SER A 185 3.18 3.72 -16.89
CA SER A 185 3.05 4.80 -15.92
C SER A 185 3.36 4.28 -14.50
N VAL A 186 3.54 5.18 -13.53
CA VAL A 186 3.72 4.80 -12.11
C VAL A 186 2.56 3.91 -11.62
N THR A 187 1.32 4.28 -11.96
CA THR A 187 0.13 3.46 -11.63
C THR A 187 0.18 2.09 -12.30
N GLY A 188 0.52 2.03 -13.59
CA GLY A 188 0.67 0.77 -14.32
C GLY A 188 1.78 -0.12 -13.75
N MET A 189 2.91 0.48 -13.36
CA MET A 189 3.99 -0.21 -12.67
C MET A 189 3.50 -0.82 -11.34
N LEU A 190 2.84 -0.04 -10.48
CA LEU A 190 2.32 -0.53 -9.20
C LEU A 190 1.29 -1.66 -9.38
N THR A 191 0.40 -1.51 -10.35
CA THR A 191 -0.59 -2.55 -10.69
C THR A 191 0.12 -3.83 -11.13
N GLY A 192 1.10 -3.71 -12.03
CA GLY A 192 1.87 -4.85 -12.53
C GLY A 192 2.64 -5.56 -11.41
N VAL A 193 3.31 -4.80 -10.53
CA VAL A 193 4.05 -5.36 -9.39
C VAL A 193 3.12 -6.08 -8.41
N LEU A 194 1.98 -5.46 -8.06
CA LEU A 194 1.00 -6.07 -7.17
C LEU A 194 0.42 -7.36 -7.75
N LEU A 195 -0.07 -7.33 -9.00
CA LEU A 195 -0.62 -8.51 -9.66
C LEU A 195 0.42 -9.63 -9.81
N ALA A 196 1.64 -9.28 -10.18
CA ALA A 196 2.73 -10.25 -10.31
C ALA A 196 3.07 -10.90 -8.96
N LEU A 197 3.18 -10.10 -7.89
CA LEU A 197 3.42 -10.62 -6.55
C LEU A 197 2.31 -11.58 -6.10
N LEU A 198 1.03 -11.18 -6.25
CA LEU A 198 -0.11 -12.02 -5.92
C LEU A 198 -0.09 -13.32 -6.74
N THR A 199 0.20 -13.22 -8.03
CA THR A 199 0.23 -14.38 -8.92
C THR A 199 1.34 -15.36 -8.56
N ILE A 200 2.55 -14.87 -8.22
CA ILE A 200 3.66 -15.75 -7.83
C ILE A 200 3.37 -16.42 -6.50
N VAL A 201 2.94 -15.64 -5.49
CA VAL A 201 2.79 -16.15 -4.12
C VAL A 201 1.59 -17.09 -3.99
N LEU A 202 0.48 -16.78 -4.64
CA LEU A 202 -0.76 -17.56 -4.53
C LEU A 202 -0.90 -18.63 -5.61
N GLY A 203 -0.31 -18.43 -6.78
CA GLY A 203 -0.46 -19.33 -7.93
C GLY A 203 0.83 -20.02 -8.36
N GLY A 204 1.98 -19.48 -7.96
CA GLY A 204 3.30 -19.97 -8.36
C GLY A 204 3.80 -19.41 -9.70
N TYR A 205 5.06 -19.72 -10.02
CA TYR A 205 5.75 -19.22 -11.21
C TYR A 205 5.08 -19.56 -12.56
N PRO A 206 4.42 -20.74 -12.74
CA PRO A 206 3.72 -21.02 -14.01
C PRO A 206 2.62 -19.98 -14.31
N TRP A 207 1.85 -19.58 -13.35
CA TRP A 207 0.80 -18.56 -13.53
C TRP A 207 1.39 -17.17 -13.79
N PHE A 208 2.52 -16.86 -13.18
CA PHE A 208 3.27 -15.65 -13.47
C PHE A 208 3.76 -15.62 -14.93
N ALA A 209 4.24 -16.74 -15.46
CA ALA A 209 4.63 -16.84 -16.87
C ALA A 209 3.44 -16.59 -17.81
N VAL A 210 2.25 -17.11 -17.49
CA VAL A 210 1.01 -16.82 -18.22
C VAL A 210 0.68 -15.34 -18.17
N LEU A 211 0.74 -14.72 -16.98
CA LEU A 211 0.47 -13.29 -16.81
C LEU A 211 1.41 -12.42 -17.66
N ILE A 212 2.71 -12.68 -17.61
CA ILE A 212 3.69 -11.95 -18.42
C ILE A 212 3.46 -12.16 -19.92
N SER A 213 3.18 -13.40 -20.34
CA SER A 213 2.87 -13.70 -21.75
C SER A 213 1.68 -12.91 -22.24
N PHE A 214 0.61 -12.79 -21.43
CA PHE A 214 -0.57 -11.99 -21.75
C PHE A 214 -0.22 -10.50 -21.94
N PHE A 215 0.54 -9.92 -21.02
CA PHE A 215 0.96 -8.53 -21.12
C PHE A 215 1.91 -8.28 -22.29
N ALA A 216 2.86 -9.20 -22.54
CA ALA A 216 3.77 -9.10 -23.66
C ALA A 216 3.03 -9.13 -25.01
N LEU A 217 2.11 -10.07 -25.19
CA LEU A 217 1.30 -10.17 -26.41
C LEU A 217 0.39 -8.96 -26.59
N GLY A 218 -0.25 -8.49 -25.50
CA GLY A 218 -1.07 -7.29 -25.53
C GLY A 218 -0.26 -6.04 -25.90
N GLY A 219 0.91 -5.86 -25.31
CA GLY A 219 1.82 -4.74 -25.61
C GLY A 219 2.35 -4.77 -27.04
N LEU A 220 2.75 -5.95 -27.53
CA LEU A 220 3.21 -6.12 -28.90
C LEU A 220 2.10 -5.84 -29.91
N SER A 221 0.87 -6.34 -29.67
CA SER A 221 -0.24 -6.15 -30.58
C SER A 221 -0.70 -4.69 -30.70
N THR A 222 -0.58 -3.91 -29.64
CA THR A 222 -0.88 -2.46 -29.67
C THR A 222 0.19 -1.68 -30.43
N LYS A 223 1.47 -2.06 -30.33
CA LYS A 223 2.57 -1.39 -31.01
C LYS A 223 2.54 -1.59 -32.53
N PHE A 224 2.17 -2.79 -32.99
CA PHE A 224 2.05 -3.09 -34.43
C PHE A 224 0.99 -2.27 -35.17
N ARG A 225 -0.01 -1.76 -34.49
CA ARG A 225 -1.10 -1.00 -35.08
C ARG A 225 -0.83 0.50 -35.22
N TYR A 226 0.16 1.03 -34.49
CA TYR A 226 0.50 2.46 -34.54
C TYR A 226 1.44 2.85 -35.69
N GLU A 227 2.20 1.89 -36.25
CA GLU A 227 3.12 2.17 -37.36
C GLU A 227 2.42 2.15 -38.76
N GLN A 228 1.13 1.84 -38.80
CA GLN A 228 0.34 1.80 -40.06
C GLN A 228 -0.67 2.95 -40.23
N LYS A 229 -0.58 3.98 -39.39
CA LYS A 229 -1.33 5.24 -39.54
C LYS A 229 -0.40 6.40 -39.70
#